data_4b098fb2661fd0fb1e5db39e9b0089ca
#
_entry.id   4b098fb2661fd0fb1e5db39e9b0089ca
#
_cell.length_a   1.000
_cell.length_b   1.000
_cell.length_c   1.000
_cell.angle_alpha   90.00
_cell.angle_beta   90.00
_cell.angle_gamma   90.00
#
_symmetry.space_group_name_H-M   'P 1'
#
loop_
_entity.id
_entity.type
_entity.pdbx_description
1 polymer ?
#
loop_
_entity_poly.entity_id
_entity_poly.type
_entity_poly.pdbx_seq_one_letter_code
_entity_poly.pdbx_strand_id
1 'polypeptide(L)' 'MFEALFTLLLFDIQNPNQLVSKSITFSAKHYTCEQMIKKHTIMLPLDNSGGKHYFYTKTDKKPVIGYICPDNIGLVFNFY' A
#
# COMPACT_ATOMS: atom_id res chain seq x y z
N MET A 1 20.88 10.09 10.58
CA MET A 1 20.17 8.90 10.09
C MET A 1 18.89 9.30 9.39
N PHE A 2 18.65 8.70 8.25
CA PHE A 2 17.55 9.11 7.37
C PHE A 2 16.50 8.02 7.21
N GLU A 3 16.21 7.33 8.31
CA GLU A 3 15.15 6.34 8.29
C GLU A 3 13.80 7.02 8.43
N ALA A 4 12.86 6.57 7.63
CA ALA A 4 11.48 7.02 7.66
C ALA A 4 10.56 5.80 7.72
N LEU A 5 9.32 6.03 8.06
CA LEU A 5 8.31 4.99 8.17
C LEU A 5 7.14 5.33 7.27
N PHE A 6 6.67 4.38 6.50
CA PHE A 6 5.37 4.50 5.86
C PHE A 6 4.44 3.38 6.30
N THR A 7 3.17 3.65 6.30
CA THR A 7 2.15 2.71 6.74
C THR A 7 1.18 2.46 5.60
N LEU A 8 0.94 1.17 5.30
CA LEU A 8 -0.09 0.77 4.35
C LEU A 8 -1.37 0.45 5.11
N LEU A 9 -2.49 0.96 4.61
CA LEU A 9 -3.81 0.68 5.16
C LEU A 9 -4.45 -0.43 4.31
N LEU A 10 -4.77 -1.54 4.97
CA LEU A 10 -5.20 -2.76 4.30
C LEU A 10 -6.61 -3.14 4.76
N PHE A 11 -7.34 -3.83 3.88
CA PHE A 11 -8.56 -4.51 4.26
C PHE A 11 -8.24 -5.92 4.74
N ASP A 12 -8.93 -6.36 5.79
CA ASP A 12 -8.97 -7.75 6.16
C ASP A 12 -10.15 -8.39 5.41
N ILE A 13 -9.84 -9.34 4.52
CA ILE A 13 -10.88 -9.98 3.69
C ILE A 13 -11.88 -10.76 4.56
N GLN A 14 -11.42 -11.32 5.68
CA GLN A 14 -12.27 -12.07 6.59
C GLN A 14 -13.11 -11.18 7.48
N ASN A 15 -12.65 -9.96 7.75
CA ASN A 15 -13.33 -8.99 8.58
C ASN A 15 -13.32 -7.63 7.88
N PRO A 16 -14.16 -7.42 6.84
CA PRO A 16 -14.09 -6.21 6.01
C PRO A 16 -14.40 -4.92 6.75
N ASN A 17 -14.93 -5.00 7.97
CA ASN A 17 -15.17 -3.83 8.80
C ASN A 17 -13.94 -3.38 9.59
N GLN A 18 -12.84 -4.13 9.51
CA GLN A 18 -11.60 -3.81 10.21
C GLN A 18 -10.51 -3.41 9.24
N LEU A 19 -9.87 -2.30 9.52
CA LEU A 19 -8.67 -1.88 8.82
C LEU A 19 -7.45 -2.42 9.53
N VAL A 20 -6.52 -2.98 8.77
CA VAL A 20 -5.24 -3.45 9.28
C VAL A 20 -4.18 -2.50 8.76
N SER A 21 -3.24 -2.13 9.61
CA SER A 21 -2.11 -1.29 9.20
C SER A 21 -0.84 -2.11 9.21
N LYS A 22 0.03 -1.86 8.23
CA LYS A 22 1.35 -2.46 8.14
C LYS A 22 2.37 -1.35 7.95
N SER A 23 3.27 -1.22 8.91
CA SER A 23 4.29 -0.18 8.89
C SER A 23 5.63 -0.75 8.43
N ILE A 24 6.32 -0.03 7.55
CA ILE A 24 7.58 -0.46 6.96
C ILE A 24 8.56 0.70 7.04
N THR A 25 9.77 0.44 7.53
CA THR A 25 10.84 1.43 7.56
C THR A 25 11.60 1.42 6.24
N PHE A 26 12.12 2.58 5.85
CA PHE A 26 12.91 2.71 4.64
C PHE A 26 13.96 3.81 4.79
N SER A 27 14.96 3.80 3.92
CA SER A 27 16.00 4.82 3.93
C SER A 27 15.52 6.03 3.13
N ALA A 28 15.16 7.10 3.81
CA ALA A 28 14.71 8.34 3.19
C ALA A 28 15.82 9.02 2.38
N LYS A 29 17.07 8.63 2.57
CA LYS A 29 18.20 9.13 1.79
C LYS A 29 18.19 8.59 0.36
N HIS A 30 17.71 7.36 0.17
CA HIS A 30 17.78 6.66 -1.13
C HIS A 30 16.42 6.52 -1.81
N TYR A 31 15.34 6.58 -1.04
CA TYR A 31 14.00 6.31 -1.55
C TYR A 31 13.01 7.37 -1.08
N THR A 32 12.04 7.65 -1.92
CA THR A 32 10.86 8.41 -1.50
C THR A 32 9.80 7.45 -0.98
N CYS A 33 8.83 7.97 -0.21
CA CYS A 33 7.73 7.18 0.27
C CYS A 33 6.92 6.58 -0.89
N GLU A 34 6.72 7.36 -1.96
CA GLU A 34 6.02 6.89 -3.15
C GLU A 34 6.72 5.70 -3.80
N GLN A 35 8.04 5.77 -3.94
CA GLN A 35 8.82 4.66 -4.50
C GLN A 35 8.68 3.40 -3.66
N MET A 36 8.68 3.54 -2.33
CA MET A 36 8.54 2.40 -1.44
C MET A 36 7.15 1.78 -1.51
N ILE A 37 6.12 2.59 -1.62
CA ILE A 37 4.76 2.09 -1.78
C ILE A 37 4.63 1.29 -3.08
N LYS A 38 5.14 1.81 -4.19
CA LYS A 38 5.14 1.10 -5.47
C LYS A 38 5.92 -0.20 -5.41
N LYS A 39 7.02 -0.21 -4.65
CA LYS A 39 7.85 -1.41 -4.48
C LYS A 39 7.14 -2.51 -3.71
N HIS A 40 6.29 -2.15 -2.76
CA HIS A 40 5.63 -3.11 -1.87
C HIS A 40 4.19 -3.44 -2.28
N THR A 41 3.70 -2.85 -3.35
CA THR A 41 2.34 -3.14 -3.86
C THR A 41 2.41 -3.70 -5.28
N ILE A 42 1.39 -4.46 -5.63
CA ILE A 42 1.25 -5.02 -6.97
C ILE A 42 -0.20 -4.86 -7.41
N MET A 43 -0.39 -4.63 -8.71
CA MET A 43 -1.72 -4.53 -9.29
C MET A 43 -2.12 -5.89 -9.85
N LEU A 44 -3.22 -6.44 -9.35
CA LEU A 44 -3.74 -7.74 -9.79
C LEU A 44 -5.15 -7.57 -10.34
N PRO A 45 -5.54 -8.41 -11.32
CA PRO A 45 -6.90 -8.36 -11.83
C PRO A 45 -7.90 -8.80 -10.77
N LEU A 46 -9.04 -8.10 -10.73
CA LEU A 46 -10.18 -8.50 -9.91
C LEU A 46 -10.99 -9.55 -10.67
N ASP A 47 -11.39 -10.60 -9.97
CA ASP A 47 -12.26 -11.62 -10.54
C ASP A 47 -13.63 -11.03 -10.88
N ASN A 48 -14.15 -11.39 -12.05
CA ASN A 48 -15.47 -10.96 -12.50
C ASN A 48 -15.64 -9.44 -12.63
N SER A 49 -14.55 -8.71 -12.84
CA SER A 49 -14.59 -7.25 -12.88
C SER A 49 -14.55 -6.65 -14.28
N GLY A 50 -14.51 -7.49 -15.33
CA GLY A 50 -14.44 -6.99 -16.70
C GLY A 50 -13.11 -6.34 -17.05
N GLY A 51 -12.02 -6.82 -16.46
CA GLY A 51 -10.68 -6.30 -16.75
C GLY A 51 -10.17 -5.24 -15.77
N LYS A 52 -10.91 -4.98 -14.70
CA LYS A 52 -10.46 -4.04 -13.68
C LYS A 52 -9.37 -4.67 -12.81
N HIS A 53 -8.51 -3.81 -12.28
CA HIS A 53 -7.40 -4.22 -11.41
C HIS A 53 -7.52 -3.52 -10.07
N TYR A 54 -6.87 -4.11 -9.06
CA TYR A 54 -6.82 -3.57 -7.72
C TYR A 54 -5.42 -3.75 -7.13
N PHE A 55 -5.11 -3.00 -6.07
CA PHE A 55 -3.78 -2.98 -5.47
C PHE A 55 -3.73 -3.94 -4.30
N TYR A 56 -2.67 -4.74 -4.25
CA TYR A 56 -2.43 -5.73 -3.21
C TYR A 56 -0.99 -5.63 -2.72
N THR A 57 -0.75 -6.06 -1.48
CA THR A 57 0.63 -6.21 -1.00
C THR A 57 1.32 -7.32 -1.77
N LYS A 58 2.62 -7.16 -2.05
CA LYS A 58 3.37 -8.16 -2.81
C LYS A 58 3.49 -9.49 -2.08
N THR A 59 3.64 -9.45 -0.75
CA THR A 59 3.91 -10.64 0.03
C THR A 59 2.64 -11.38 0.40
N ASP A 60 1.68 -10.68 0.99
CA ASP A 60 0.49 -11.30 1.57
C ASP A 60 -0.73 -11.25 0.66
N LYS A 61 -0.63 -10.52 -0.46
CA LYS A 61 -1.74 -10.33 -1.40
C LYS A 61 -3.00 -9.78 -0.72
N LYS A 62 -2.82 -8.85 0.23
CA LYS A 62 -3.93 -8.19 0.91
C LYS A 62 -4.30 -6.91 0.18
N PRO A 63 -5.60 -6.60 0.04
CA PRO A 63 -6.03 -5.37 -0.64
C PRO A 63 -5.55 -4.12 0.10
N VAL A 64 -4.99 -3.18 -0.64
CA VAL A 64 -4.45 -1.93 -0.11
C VAL A 64 -5.40 -0.79 -0.45
N ILE A 65 -5.81 -0.02 0.56
CA ILE A 65 -6.70 1.13 0.37
C ILE A 65 -5.89 2.41 0.23
N GLY A 66 -4.97 2.62 1.14
CA GLY A 66 -4.25 3.88 1.22
C GLY A 66 -2.93 3.74 1.93
N TYR A 67 -2.32 4.88 2.21
CA TYR A 67 -0.99 4.94 2.81
C TYR A 67 -0.88 6.15 3.72
N ILE A 68 0.03 6.06 4.68
CA ILE A 68 0.42 7.17 5.54
C ILE A 68 1.93 7.32 5.41
N CYS A 69 2.36 8.46 4.88
CA CYS A 69 3.76 8.83 4.75
C CYS A 69 4.11 9.91 5.77
N PRO A 70 5.40 10.15 6.06
CA PRO A 70 5.77 11.21 7.00
C PRO A 70 5.26 12.60 6.62
N ASP A 71 5.10 12.86 5.33
CA ASP A 71 4.72 14.18 4.81
C ASP A 71 3.35 14.20 4.16
N ASN A 72 2.71 13.06 3.94
CA ASN A 72 1.38 13.05 3.33
C ASN A 72 0.61 11.76 3.65
N ILE A 73 -0.70 11.83 3.43
CA ILE A 73 -1.62 10.71 3.56
C ILE A 73 -2.48 10.69 2.30
N GLY A 74 -2.77 9.53 1.77
CA GLY A 74 -3.60 9.46 0.58
C GLY A 74 -4.11 8.06 0.26
N LEU A 75 -4.84 7.98 -0.84
CA LEU A 75 -5.29 6.72 -1.39
C LEU A 75 -4.25 6.18 -2.36
N VAL A 76 -4.06 4.86 -2.35
CA VAL A 76 -3.02 4.22 -3.16
C VAL A 76 -3.26 4.45 -4.66
N PHE A 77 -4.48 4.68 -5.07
CA PHE A 77 -4.83 4.94 -6.47
C PHE A 77 -4.15 6.17 -7.06
N ASN A 78 -3.69 7.09 -6.20
CA ASN A 78 -3.04 8.31 -6.67
C ASN A 78 -1.65 8.08 -7.25
N PHE A 79 -1.10 6.85 -7.11
CA PHE A 79 0.23 6.52 -7.65
C PHE A 79 0.19 5.88 -9.02
N TYR A 80 -0.97 5.58 -9.54
CA TYR A 80 -1.10 4.82 -10.80
C TYR A 80 -2.03 5.49 -11.80
#